data_e73b6565982e7c756d237622cd7446a6
#
_entry.id   e73b6565982e7c756d237622cd7446a6
#
_cell.length_a   1.000
_cell.length_b   1.000
_cell.length_c   1.000
_cell.angle_alpha   90.00
_cell.angle_beta   90.00
_cell.angle_gamma   90.00
#
_symmetry.space_group_name_H-M   'P 1'
#
loop_
_entity.id
_entity.type
_entity.pdbx_description
1 polymer ?
#
loop_
_entity_poly.entity_id
_entity_poly.type
_entity_poly.pdbx_seq_one_letter_code
_entity_poly.pdbx_strand_id
1 'polypeptide(L)'
;VNAGSLEKDLQKKYGEPNADALVESALRHVDILDRFNFDNYKMSLKASNIEMTVEAYRKISNLINQPLHLGITEAGSFRAGTVKSSIGVGMLLSEGIGDTIRISLASNPVDEIKVGWDILKSLNIRSRGVKIIACPSCSRQNFNVIEVVNELEERLEDISDDIEVAIIGCYVNGPGESKAAEIGLTGASPKNLLYVDGIPDKKISSENLVKEIEEKVREKLSLRSSQDIIARG
;
A
#
# COMPACT_ATOMS: atom_id res chain seq x y z
N VAL A 1 -15.40 -17.43 4.70
CA VAL A 1 -15.90 -17.51 6.09
C VAL A 1 -15.82 -16.14 6.72
N ASN A 2 -16.78 -15.79 7.57
CA ASN A 2 -16.82 -14.53 8.29
C ASN A 2 -17.25 -14.79 9.75
N ALA A 3 -16.55 -14.19 10.70
CA ALA A 3 -16.79 -14.37 12.14
C ALA A 3 -18.25 -14.00 12.56
N GLY A 4 -18.85 -13.01 11.89
CA GLY A 4 -20.23 -12.59 12.16
C GLY A 4 -21.32 -13.55 11.67
N SER A 5 -20.96 -14.59 10.90
CA SER A 5 -21.92 -15.53 10.29
C SER A 5 -21.46 -16.99 10.40
N LEU A 6 -20.77 -17.35 11.46
CA LEU A 6 -20.39 -18.73 11.74
C LEU A 6 -21.61 -19.62 11.92
N GLU A 7 -21.48 -20.90 11.58
CA GLU A 7 -22.50 -21.94 11.73
C GLU A 7 -22.92 -22.09 13.19
N LYS A 8 -24.20 -22.34 13.42
CA LYS A 8 -24.79 -22.42 14.78
C LYS A 8 -24.16 -23.48 15.68
N ASP A 9 -23.73 -24.58 15.10
CA ASP A 9 -23.06 -25.67 15.86
C ASP A 9 -21.63 -25.25 16.26
N LEU A 10 -20.90 -24.48 15.42
CA LEU A 10 -19.62 -23.90 15.78
C LEU A 10 -19.77 -22.83 16.87
N GLN A 11 -20.80 -21.98 16.77
CA GLN A 11 -21.12 -21.04 17.84
C GLN A 11 -21.39 -21.76 19.18
N LYS A 12 -22.09 -22.90 19.13
CA LYS A 12 -22.30 -23.74 20.34
C LYS A 12 -21.00 -24.35 20.87
N LYS A 13 -20.13 -24.80 19.95
CA LYS A 13 -18.86 -25.48 20.31
C LYS A 13 -17.84 -24.52 20.91
N TYR A 14 -17.69 -23.34 20.31
CA TYR A 14 -16.62 -22.38 20.64
C TYR A 14 -17.10 -21.22 21.52
N GLY A 15 -18.40 -21.00 21.67
CA GLY A 15 -18.96 -19.83 22.33
C GLY A 15 -18.82 -18.59 21.47
N GLU A 16 -17.89 -17.71 21.82
CA GLU A 16 -17.57 -16.52 21.04
C GLU A 16 -16.74 -16.87 19.78
N PRO A 17 -16.90 -16.12 18.68
CA PRO A 17 -16.07 -16.29 17.50
C PRO A 17 -14.57 -16.16 17.83
N ASN A 18 -13.78 -17.10 17.36
CA ASN A 18 -12.33 -17.13 17.53
C ASN A 18 -11.64 -17.71 16.30
N ALA A 19 -10.30 -17.68 16.26
CA ALA A 19 -9.53 -18.14 15.12
C ALA A 19 -9.78 -19.64 14.81
N ASP A 20 -9.89 -20.49 15.82
CA ASP A 20 -10.14 -21.92 15.63
C ASP A 20 -11.51 -22.21 15.02
N ALA A 21 -12.54 -21.47 15.44
CA ALA A 21 -13.88 -21.57 14.85
C ALA A 21 -13.89 -21.16 13.37
N LEU A 22 -13.16 -20.09 13.01
CA LEU A 22 -13.00 -19.66 11.62
C LEU A 22 -12.30 -20.73 10.78
N VAL A 23 -11.22 -21.30 11.29
CA VAL A 23 -10.45 -22.35 10.60
C VAL A 23 -11.29 -23.61 10.43
N GLU A 24 -11.99 -24.07 11.47
CA GLU A 24 -12.87 -25.24 11.35
C GLU A 24 -13.99 -25.01 10.32
N SER A 25 -14.63 -23.85 10.33
CA SER A 25 -15.61 -23.49 9.32
C SER A 25 -15.02 -23.53 7.91
N ALA A 26 -13.82 -22.97 7.72
CA ALA A 26 -13.13 -22.99 6.45
C ALA A 26 -12.83 -24.40 5.96
N LEU A 27 -12.30 -25.27 6.82
CA LEU A 27 -12.00 -26.66 6.49
C LEU A 27 -13.24 -27.47 6.12
N ARG A 28 -14.38 -27.24 6.76
CA ARG A 28 -15.66 -27.84 6.35
C ARG A 28 -16.06 -27.48 4.93
N HIS A 29 -15.80 -26.24 4.50
CA HIS A 29 -16.06 -25.83 3.11
C HIS A 29 -15.05 -26.47 2.16
N VAL A 30 -13.79 -26.63 2.56
CA VAL A 30 -12.78 -27.39 1.79
C VAL A 30 -13.25 -28.82 1.60
N ASP A 31 -13.65 -29.53 2.65
CA ASP A 31 -14.17 -30.90 2.59
C ASP A 31 -15.36 -31.06 1.64
N ILE A 32 -16.24 -30.05 1.57
CA ILE A 32 -17.37 -30.06 0.63
C ILE A 32 -16.86 -29.93 -0.82
N LEU A 33 -15.95 -29.00 -1.08
CA LEU A 33 -15.39 -28.78 -2.42
C LEU A 33 -14.60 -30.00 -2.90
N ASP A 34 -13.83 -30.64 -2.02
CA ASP A 34 -13.07 -31.85 -2.32
C ASP A 34 -13.98 -33.02 -2.72
N ARG A 35 -15.15 -33.18 -2.09
CA ARG A 35 -16.16 -34.18 -2.49
C ARG A 35 -16.70 -33.98 -3.90
N PHE A 36 -16.66 -32.72 -4.40
CA PHE A 36 -17.06 -32.38 -5.75
C PHE A 36 -15.87 -32.33 -6.73
N ASN A 37 -14.66 -32.69 -6.30
CA ASN A 37 -13.41 -32.56 -7.07
C ASN A 37 -13.21 -31.13 -7.62
N PHE A 38 -13.55 -30.11 -6.82
CA PHE A 38 -13.43 -28.71 -7.18
C PHE A 38 -12.29 -28.06 -6.39
N ASP A 39 -11.17 -27.80 -7.05
CA ASP A 39 -9.93 -27.25 -6.47
C ASP A 39 -9.63 -25.81 -6.90
N ASN A 40 -10.35 -25.28 -7.91
CA ASN A 40 -10.15 -23.91 -8.42
C ASN A 40 -10.91 -22.87 -7.60
N TYR A 41 -10.47 -22.65 -6.38
CA TYR A 41 -11.04 -21.64 -5.48
C TYR A 41 -9.94 -20.93 -4.66
N LYS A 42 -10.28 -19.82 -4.06
CA LYS A 42 -9.47 -19.14 -3.04
C LYS A 42 -10.24 -19.06 -1.73
N MET A 43 -9.51 -19.09 -0.62
CA MET A 43 -10.09 -19.07 0.73
C MET A 43 -9.96 -17.68 1.37
N SER A 44 -10.99 -17.29 2.10
CA SER A 44 -11.00 -16.04 2.85
C SER A 44 -11.62 -16.24 4.23
N LEU A 45 -10.88 -15.89 5.28
CA LEU A 45 -11.32 -15.92 6.69
C LEU A 45 -11.31 -14.48 7.21
N LYS A 46 -12.47 -13.89 7.43
CA LYS A 46 -12.57 -12.47 7.78
C LYS A 46 -13.22 -12.26 9.14
N ALA A 47 -12.64 -11.39 9.92
CA ALA A 47 -13.23 -10.84 11.11
C ALA A 47 -12.95 -9.33 11.21
N SER A 48 -13.66 -8.64 12.07
CA SER A 48 -13.41 -7.24 12.40
C SER A 48 -12.28 -7.07 13.44
N ASN A 49 -11.94 -8.14 14.15
CA ASN A 49 -10.81 -8.21 15.08
C ASN A 49 -9.53 -8.61 14.33
N ILE A 50 -8.47 -7.81 14.45
CA ILE A 50 -7.21 -8.02 13.74
C ILE A 50 -6.51 -9.30 14.20
N GLU A 51 -6.37 -9.47 15.52
CA GLU A 51 -5.64 -10.61 16.09
C GLU A 51 -6.30 -11.94 15.69
N MET A 52 -7.62 -12.01 15.81
CA MET A 52 -8.40 -13.18 15.36
C MET A 52 -8.18 -13.48 13.88
N THR A 53 -8.23 -12.44 13.02
CA THR A 53 -8.03 -12.61 11.58
C THR A 53 -6.62 -13.11 11.29
N VAL A 54 -5.60 -12.47 11.85
CA VAL A 54 -4.19 -12.83 11.63
C VAL A 54 -3.92 -14.26 12.10
N GLU A 55 -4.39 -14.63 13.30
CA GLU A 55 -4.25 -15.97 13.83
C GLU A 55 -4.94 -17.02 12.95
N ALA A 56 -6.16 -16.74 12.50
CA ALA A 56 -6.90 -17.64 11.60
C ALA A 56 -6.14 -17.90 10.30
N TYR A 57 -5.60 -16.84 9.67
CA TYR A 57 -4.81 -17.00 8.44
C TYR A 57 -3.47 -17.71 8.67
N ARG A 58 -2.77 -17.46 9.76
CA ARG A 58 -1.56 -18.22 10.14
C ARG A 58 -1.84 -19.70 10.29
N LYS A 59 -2.97 -20.06 10.90
CA LYS A 59 -3.38 -21.46 11.06
C LYS A 59 -3.75 -22.11 9.73
N ILE A 60 -4.63 -21.46 8.95
CA ILE A 60 -5.13 -22.04 7.69
C ILE A 60 -4.04 -22.16 6.61
N SER A 61 -3.07 -21.25 6.57
CA SER A 61 -1.95 -21.28 5.63
C SER A 61 -1.06 -22.51 5.75
N ASN A 62 -1.08 -23.19 6.91
CA ASN A 62 -0.38 -24.45 7.13
C ASN A 62 -1.23 -25.69 6.84
N LEU A 63 -2.52 -25.52 6.53
CA LEU A 63 -3.48 -26.62 6.39
C LEU A 63 -3.99 -26.81 4.97
N ILE A 64 -3.93 -25.77 4.13
CA ILE A 64 -4.39 -25.80 2.74
C ILE A 64 -3.35 -25.19 1.80
N ASN A 65 -3.37 -25.59 0.53
CA ASN A 65 -2.50 -25.06 -0.52
C ASN A 65 -3.21 -24.05 -1.42
N GLN A 66 -4.52 -23.86 -1.26
CA GLN A 66 -5.30 -22.93 -2.07
C GLN A 66 -4.95 -21.48 -1.74
N PRO A 67 -5.02 -20.58 -2.74
CA PRO A 67 -4.74 -19.17 -2.55
C PRO A 67 -5.59 -18.52 -1.45
N LEU A 68 -4.95 -17.67 -0.66
CA LEU A 68 -5.58 -16.94 0.44
C LEU A 68 -5.94 -15.52 0.02
N HIS A 69 -7.19 -15.12 0.25
CA HIS A 69 -7.69 -13.79 -0.02
C HIS A 69 -7.82 -13.02 1.29
N LEU A 70 -6.87 -12.13 1.55
CA LEU A 70 -6.78 -11.38 2.80
C LEU A 70 -7.75 -10.20 2.84
N GLY A 71 -8.18 -9.86 4.03
CA GLY A 71 -8.93 -8.62 4.30
C GLY A 71 -9.49 -8.58 5.71
N ILE A 72 -9.58 -7.37 6.27
CA ILE A 72 -10.31 -7.11 7.51
C ILE A 72 -11.70 -6.67 7.13
N THR A 73 -12.73 -7.33 7.64
CA THR A 73 -14.12 -6.94 7.40
C THR A 73 -14.56 -5.86 8.41
N GLU A 74 -15.52 -5.03 8.00
CA GLU A 74 -16.08 -4.00 8.90
C GLU A 74 -14.99 -3.14 9.55
N ALA A 75 -14.00 -2.74 8.74
CA ALA A 75 -12.82 -2.04 9.25
C ALA A 75 -13.15 -0.63 9.77
N GLY A 76 -14.23 0.00 9.27
CA GLY A 76 -14.71 1.31 9.71
C GLY A 76 -14.55 2.40 8.65
N SER A 77 -14.55 3.67 9.09
CA SER A 77 -14.40 4.84 8.22
C SER A 77 -13.05 4.87 7.51
N PHE A 78 -12.89 5.74 6.51
CA PHE A 78 -11.65 5.88 5.74
C PHE A 78 -10.38 5.83 6.62
N ARG A 79 -10.25 6.74 7.59
CA ARG A 79 -9.06 6.82 8.44
C ARG A 79 -8.86 5.59 9.32
N ALA A 80 -9.89 5.23 10.09
CA ALA A 80 -9.79 4.10 11.03
C ALA A 80 -9.66 2.76 10.32
N GLY A 81 -10.39 2.59 9.23
CA GLY A 81 -10.36 1.38 8.41
C GLY A 81 -9.04 1.21 7.66
N THR A 82 -8.43 2.31 7.19
CA THR A 82 -7.07 2.29 6.60
C THR A 82 -6.06 1.76 7.62
N VAL A 83 -6.02 2.32 8.82
CA VAL A 83 -5.10 1.87 9.88
C VAL A 83 -5.31 0.40 10.20
N LYS A 84 -6.57 0.00 10.39
CA LYS A 84 -6.93 -1.37 10.75
C LYS A 84 -6.55 -2.38 9.66
N SER A 85 -6.85 -2.05 8.41
CA SER A 85 -6.51 -2.88 7.25
C SER A 85 -5.01 -2.96 7.04
N SER A 86 -4.30 -1.84 7.17
CA SER A 86 -2.84 -1.80 7.02
C SER A 86 -2.13 -2.68 8.05
N ILE A 87 -2.61 -2.68 9.31
CA ILE A 87 -2.04 -3.54 10.34
C ILE A 87 -2.32 -5.01 10.01
N GLY A 88 -3.59 -5.40 9.84
CA GLY A 88 -3.95 -6.80 9.69
C GLY A 88 -3.44 -7.44 8.39
N VAL A 89 -3.63 -6.77 7.26
CA VAL A 89 -3.12 -7.24 5.96
C VAL A 89 -1.60 -7.15 5.92
N GLY A 90 -1.03 -6.06 6.44
CA GLY A 90 0.42 -5.86 6.47
C GLY A 90 1.17 -6.91 7.27
N MET A 91 0.66 -7.33 8.44
CA MET A 91 1.25 -8.42 9.24
C MET A 91 1.32 -9.71 8.44
N LEU A 92 0.22 -10.10 7.77
CA LEU A 92 0.17 -11.35 7.00
C LEU A 92 1.08 -11.30 5.77
N LEU A 93 1.02 -10.22 5.00
CA LEU A 93 1.87 -10.05 3.82
C LEU A 93 3.37 -10.03 4.16
N SER A 94 3.76 -9.44 5.29
CA SER A 94 5.16 -9.45 5.76
C SER A 94 5.66 -10.84 6.16
N GLU A 95 4.75 -11.76 6.46
CA GLU A 95 5.02 -13.18 6.74
C GLU A 95 4.94 -14.05 5.49
N GLY A 96 4.68 -13.48 4.30
CA GLY A 96 4.49 -14.21 3.06
C GLY A 96 3.14 -14.92 2.94
N ILE A 97 2.16 -14.55 3.77
CA ILE A 97 0.81 -15.12 3.79
C ILE A 97 -0.13 -14.24 2.97
N GLY A 98 -0.76 -14.79 1.95
CA GLY A 98 -1.80 -14.14 1.13
C GLY A 98 -1.41 -13.92 -0.32
N ASP A 99 -2.36 -14.16 -1.21
CA ASP A 99 -2.18 -14.10 -2.67
C ASP A 99 -2.96 -12.96 -3.30
N THR A 100 -4.06 -12.58 -2.68
CA THR A 100 -4.89 -11.44 -3.08
C THR A 100 -5.38 -10.68 -1.84
N ILE A 101 -5.64 -9.40 -2.00
CA ILE A 101 -6.12 -8.54 -0.91
C ILE A 101 -7.43 -7.85 -1.25
N ARG A 102 -8.21 -7.54 -0.23
CA ARG A 102 -9.35 -6.65 -0.29
C ARG A 102 -9.33 -5.70 0.91
N ILE A 103 -9.42 -4.42 0.64
CA ILE A 103 -9.63 -3.40 1.64
C ILE A 103 -11.14 -3.11 1.72
N SER A 104 -11.67 -2.93 2.92
CA SER A 104 -13.09 -2.63 3.15
C SER A 104 -13.21 -1.38 4.00
N LEU A 105 -13.73 -0.31 3.41
CA LEU A 105 -13.89 0.99 4.06
C LEU A 105 -15.33 1.48 3.92
N ALA A 106 -15.83 2.15 4.95
CA ALA A 106 -17.05 2.95 4.85
C ALA A 106 -16.71 4.30 4.18
N SER A 107 -16.32 4.24 2.88
CA SER A 107 -15.86 5.36 2.07
C SER A 107 -16.12 5.07 0.58
N ASN A 108 -15.67 5.95 -0.31
CA ASN A 108 -15.73 5.71 -1.75
C ASN A 108 -14.94 4.43 -2.12
N PRO A 109 -15.48 3.53 -2.95
CA PRO A 109 -14.78 2.31 -3.36
C PRO A 109 -13.39 2.54 -4.00
N VAL A 110 -13.16 3.69 -4.64
CA VAL A 110 -11.85 4.07 -5.18
C VAL A 110 -10.81 4.19 -4.08
N ASP A 111 -11.18 4.65 -2.89
CA ASP A 111 -10.28 4.77 -1.74
C ASP A 111 -9.75 3.39 -1.29
N GLU A 112 -10.58 2.34 -1.38
CA GLU A 112 -10.17 0.98 -1.04
C GLU A 112 -9.01 0.50 -1.95
N ILE A 113 -9.07 0.85 -3.23
CA ILE A 113 -8.02 0.53 -4.21
C ILE A 113 -6.73 1.31 -3.91
N LYS A 114 -6.85 2.62 -3.63
CA LYS A 114 -5.71 3.46 -3.26
C LYS A 114 -5.00 2.92 -2.02
N VAL A 115 -5.75 2.67 -0.95
CA VAL A 115 -5.21 2.10 0.30
C VAL A 115 -4.58 0.72 0.06
N GLY A 116 -5.19 -0.12 -0.77
CA GLY A 116 -4.61 -1.42 -1.13
C GLY A 116 -3.23 -1.29 -1.80
N TRP A 117 -3.08 -0.36 -2.74
CA TRP A 117 -1.79 -0.06 -3.36
C TRP A 117 -0.79 0.53 -2.38
N ASP A 118 -1.23 1.40 -1.47
CA ASP A 118 -0.34 2.01 -0.47
C ASP A 118 0.23 0.98 0.50
N ILE A 119 -0.58 -0.03 0.89
CA ILE A 119 -0.09 -1.15 1.68
C ILE A 119 0.97 -1.95 0.91
N LEU A 120 0.71 -2.30 -0.35
CA LEU A 120 1.64 -3.07 -1.17
C LEU A 120 2.95 -2.30 -1.44
N LYS A 121 2.85 -1.01 -1.74
CA LYS A 121 4.01 -0.11 -1.91
C LYS A 121 4.83 0.00 -0.62
N SER A 122 4.18 0.21 0.52
CA SER A 122 4.84 0.35 1.82
C SER A 122 5.63 -0.90 2.24
N LEU A 123 5.19 -2.07 1.79
CA LEU A 123 5.87 -3.35 2.03
C LEU A 123 6.85 -3.74 0.90
N ASN A 124 7.01 -2.91 -0.12
CA ASN A 124 7.81 -3.18 -1.32
C ASN A 124 7.46 -4.51 -2.01
N ILE A 125 6.20 -4.93 -1.94
CA ILE A 125 5.71 -6.16 -2.60
C ILE A 125 5.34 -5.88 -4.05
N ARG A 126 4.63 -4.77 -4.29
CA ARG A 126 4.27 -4.29 -5.64
C ARG A 126 4.17 -2.78 -5.61
N SER A 127 4.62 -2.16 -6.69
CA SER A 127 4.53 -0.72 -6.89
C SER A 127 3.63 -0.38 -8.07
N ARG A 128 2.94 0.73 -7.94
CA ARG A 128 2.18 1.38 -9.01
C ARG A 128 2.05 2.86 -8.69
N GLY A 129 2.36 3.69 -9.68
CA GLY A 129 2.23 5.14 -9.54
C GLY A 129 3.39 5.76 -8.75
N VAL A 130 3.27 7.04 -8.50
CA VAL A 130 4.29 7.81 -7.79
C VAL A 130 4.28 7.48 -6.30
N LYS A 131 5.46 7.21 -5.75
CA LYS A 131 5.68 7.07 -4.31
C LYS A 131 6.35 8.33 -3.78
N ILE A 132 5.60 9.15 -3.03
CA ILE A 132 6.14 10.37 -2.45
C ILE A 132 6.71 10.08 -1.06
N ILE A 133 7.98 10.41 -0.85
CA ILE A 133 8.68 10.39 0.43
C ILE A 133 8.80 11.84 0.90
N ALA A 134 8.16 12.19 2.00
CA ALA A 134 8.15 13.56 2.49
C ALA A 134 8.54 13.64 3.96
N CYS A 135 9.29 14.69 4.30
CA CYS A 135 9.55 14.99 5.70
C CYS A 135 8.34 15.71 6.33
N PRO A 136 8.14 15.56 7.66
CA PRO A 136 7.15 16.35 8.35
C PRO A 136 7.51 17.84 8.35
N SER A 137 6.48 18.72 8.37
CA SER A 137 6.67 20.15 8.52
C SER A 137 7.42 20.49 9.82
N CYS A 138 8.44 21.34 9.73
CA CYS A 138 9.21 21.80 10.88
C CYS A 138 9.77 23.22 10.65
N SER A 139 10.32 23.83 11.71
CA SER A 139 10.87 25.21 11.65
C SER A 139 12.07 25.40 10.72
N ARG A 140 12.67 24.33 10.22
CA ARG A 140 13.82 24.36 9.31
C ARG A 140 13.44 24.31 7.83
N GLN A 141 12.15 24.17 7.51
CA GLN A 141 11.70 24.09 6.11
C GLN A 141 11.89 25.43 5.39
N ASN A 142 12.24 25.36 4.11
CA ASN A 142 12.40 26.52 3.24
C ASN A 142 11.21 26.73 2.29
N PHE A 143 10.24 25.78 2.29
CA PHE A 143 8.97 25.86 1.57
C PHE A 143 7.89 25.07 2.31
N ASN A 144 6.63 25.29 1.98
CA ASN A 144 5.51 24.55 2.57
C ASN A 144 5.45 23.12 2.03
N VAL A 145 6.05 22.17 2.77
CA VAL A 145 6.10 20.75 2.37
C VAL A 145 4.71 20.15 2.20
N ILE A 146 3.78 20.48 3.11
CA ILE A 146 2.42 19.93 3.09
C ILE A 146 1.69 20.34 1.80
N GLU A 147 1.75 21.59 1.44
CA GLU A 147 1.10 22.12 0.24
C GLU A 147 1.70 21.51 -1.03
N VAL A 148 3.03 21.46 -1.13
CA VAL A 148 3.74 20.86 -2.27
C VAL A 148 3.42 19.39 -2.42
N VAL A 149 3.38 18.61 -1.33
CA VAL A 149 3.05 17.18 -1.37
C VAL A 149 1.61 16.96 -1.83
N ASN A 150 0.64 17.65 -1.23
CA ASN A 150 -0.78 17.50 -1.60
C ASN A 150 -1.02 17.84 -3.07
N GLU A 151 -0.42 18.90 -3.57
CA GLU A 151 -0.56 19.31 -4.97
C GLU A 151 0.14 18.31 -5.93
N LEU A 152 1.28 17.75 -5.54
CA LEU A 152 1.95 16.71 -6.34
C LEU A 152 1.16 15.41 -6.36
N GLU A 153 0.60 14.95 -5.23
CA GLU A 153 -0.26 13.76 -5.18
C GLU A 153 -1.44 13.88 -6.13
N GLU A 154 -2.08 15.06 -6.19
CA GLU A 154 -3.19 15.33 -7.10
C GLU A 154 -2.74 15.35 -8.57
N ARG A 155 -1.66 16.07 -8.89
CA ARG A 155 -1.19 16.23 -10.27
C ARG A 155 -0.57 14.98 -10.88
N LEU A 156 -0.04 14.07 -10.04
CA LEU A 156 0.62 12.85 -10.48
C LEU A 156 -0.26 11.59 -10.34
N GLU A 157 -1.55 11.76 -9.98
CA GLU A 157 -2.49 10.64 -9.79
C GLU A 157 -2.70 9.80 -11.07
N ASP A 158 -2.57 10.42 -12.24
CA ASP A 158 -2.71 9.77 -13.54
C ASP A 158 -1.55 8.84 -13.91
N ILE A 159 -0.41 8.97 -13.23
CA ILE A 159 0.79 8.17 -13.49
C ILE A 159 0.62 6.77 -12.91
N SER A 160 0.81 5.76 -13.75
CA SER A 160 0.77 4.35 -13.36
C SER A 160 2.15 3.72 -13.18
N ASP A 161 3.18 4.34 -13.75
CA ASP A 161 4.55 3.88 -13.69
C ASP A 161 5.14 4.09 -12.30
N ASP A 162 5.95 3.13 -11.83
CA ASP A 162 6.61 3.22 -10.55
C ASP A 162 7.75 4.24 -10.57
N ILE A 163 7.69 5.23 -9.69
CA ILE A 163 8.73 6.23 -9.50
C ILE A 163 8.72 6.79 -8.07
N GLU A 164 9.90 6.92 -7.47
CA GLU A 164 10.06 7.53 -6.15
C GLU A 164 10.43 9.01 -6.23
N VAL A 165 9.68 9.84 -5.48
CA VAL A 165 9.88 11.28 -5.40
C VAL A 165 10.06 11.70 -3.95
N ALA A 166 11.23 12.25 -3.59
CA ALA A 166 11.52 12.74 -2.24
C ALA A 166 11.30 14.26 -2.15
N ILE A 167 10.46 14.70 -1.21
CA ILE A 167 10.12 16.12 -0.95
C ILE A 167 10.59 16.50 0.46
N ILE A 168 11.78 17.06 0.56
CA ILE A 168 12.42 17.35 1.85
C ILE A 168 12.62 18.86 2.04
N GLY A 169 11.94 19.44 3.00
CA GLY A 169 11.83 20.89 3.20
C GLY A 169 13.12 21.60 3.66
N CYS A 170 14.19 20.87 4.02
CA CYS A 170 15.42 21.50 4.53
C CYS A 170 16.69 20.76 4.08
N TYR A 171 17.82 21.45 4.18
CA TYR A 171 19.13 20.92 3.78
C TYR A 171 19.73 19.90 4.77
N VAL A 172 19.15 19.71 5.95
CA VAL A 172 19.70 18.79 6.96
C VAL A 172 19.54 17.33 6.54
N ASN A 173 18.32 16.93 6.19
CA ASN A 173 18.01 15.55 5.72
C ASN A 173 17.89 15.48 4.19
N GLY A 174 17.67 16.61 3.53
CA GLY A 174 17.37 16.70 2.11
C GLY A 174 18.39 16.00 1.20
N PRO A 175 19.70 16.26 1.35
CA PRO A 175 20.68 15.64 0.47
C PRO A 175 20.74 14.11 0.57
N GLY A 176 20.46 13.53 1.74
CA GLY A 176 20.43 12.08 1.94
C GLY A 176 19.22 11.44 1.25
N GLU A 177 18.02 11.89 1.61
CA GLU A 177 16.77 11.36 1.05
C GLU A 177 16.62 11.65 -0.45
N SER A 178 17.00 12.87 -0.90
CA SER A 178 16.92 13.24 -2.32
C SER A 178 17.89 12.45 -3.20
N LYS A 179 19.00 11.94 -2.64
CA LYS A 179 19.93 11.07 -3.36
C LYS A 179 19.44 9.62 -3.46
N ALA A 180 18.60 9.20 -2.54
CA ALA A 180 18.08 7.83 -2.52
C ALA A 180 16.88 7.68 -3.48
N ALA A 181 16.14 8.76 -3.75
CA ALA A 181 15.00 8.77 -4.65
C ALA A 181 15.41 9.08 -6.10
N GLU A 182 14.54 8.73 -7.04
CA GLU A 182 14.77 8.99 -8.46
C GLU A 182 14.62 10.46 -8.83
N ILE A 183 13.67 11.15 -8.18
CA ILE A 183 13.55 12.60 -8.21
C ILE A 183 13.57 13.09 -6.76
N GLY A 184 14.42 14.03 -6.43
CA GLY A 184 14.54 14.53 -5.08
C GLY A 184 14.51 16.06 -5.01
N LEU A 185 13.73 16.62 -4.10
CA LEU A 185 13.74 18.04 -3.78
C LEU A 185 14.31 18.28 -2.38
N THR A 186 15.36 19.06 -2.30
CA THR A 186 15.93 19.53 -1.04
C THR A 186 15.67 21.02 -0.86
N GLY A 187 14.99 21.40 0.23
CA GLY A 187 14.77 22.79 0.61
C GLY A 187 16.07 23.48 1.00
N ALA A 188 16.35 24.62 0.37
CA ALA A 188 17.51 25.46 0.66
C ALA A 188 17.20 26.94 0.34
N SER A 189 17.92 27.86 0.98
CA SER A 189 17.82 29.29 0.70
C SER A 189 19.06 29.79 -0.05
N PRO A 190 18.94 30.67 -1.05
CA PRO A 190 17.72 31.29 -1.60
C PRO A 190 16.99 30.43 -2.65
N LYS A 191 17.50 29.28 -3.03
CA LYS A 191 16.89 28.37 -4.04
C LYS A 191 17.00 26.94 -3.56
N ASN A 192 15.95 26.17 -3.81
CA ASN A 192 15.88 24.74 -3.53
C ASN A 192 16.69 23.95 -4.56
N LEU A 193 17.15 22.76 -4.19
CA LEU A 193 17.97 21.92 -5.06
C LEU A 193 17.20 20.69 -5.50
N LEU A 194 17.09 20.51 -6.81
CA LEU A 194 16.51 19.33 -7.47
C LEU A 194 17.60 18.31 -7.73
N TYR A 195 17.29 17.03 -7.47
CA TYR A 195 18.12 15.88 -7.76
C TYR A 195 17.40 14.97 -8.77
N VAL A 196 18.18 14.36 -9.65
CA VAL A 196 17.73 13.31 -10.57
C VAL A 196 18.71 12.14 -10.44
N ASP A 197 18.19 10.95 -10.14
CA ASP A 197 18.99 9.74 -9.92
C ASP A 197 20.16 9.94 -8.92
N GLY A 198 19.86 10.65 -7.84
CA GLY A 198 20.84 10.95 -6.80
C GLY A 198 21.85 12.05 -7.15
N ILE A 199 21.81 12.61 -8.34
CA ILE A 199 22.74 13.64 -8.81
C ILE A 199 22.05 15.02 -8.74
N PRO A 200 22.69 16.06 -8.17
CA PRO A 200 22.19 17.42 -8.23
C PRO A 200 21.99 17.87 -9.69
N ASP A 201 20.78 18.26 -10.05
CA ASP A 201 20.41 18.70 -11.41
C ASP A 201 20.40 20.24 -11.50
N LYS A 202 19.43 20.89 -10.86
CA LYS A 202 19.27 22.34 -10.94
C LYS A 202 18.74 22.95 -9.66
N LYS A 203 18.93 24.28 -9.53
CA LYS A 203 18.36 25.10 -8.46
C LYS A 203 17.04 25.72 -8.93
N ILE A 204 15.98 25.53 -8.15
CA ILE A 204 14.63 26.00 -8.46
C ILE A 204 14.08 26.94 -7.40
N SER A 205 13.23 27.89 -7.81
CA SER A 205 12.58 28.81 -6.88
C SER A 205 11.39 28.14 -6.19
N SER A 206 11.01 28.64 -5.00
CA SER A 206 9.86 28.09 -4.27
C SER A 206 8.52 28.26 -4.99
N GLU A 207 8.40 29.21 -5.90
CA GLU A 207 7.18 29.49 -6.67
C GLU A 207 6.86 28.43 -7.73
N ASN A 208 7.87 27.71 -8.22
CA ASN A 208 7.74 26.78 -9.34
C ASN A 208 7.96 25.31 -8.95
N LEU A 209 8.02 24.96 -7.65
CA LEU A 209 8.41 23.64 -7.18
C LEU A 209 7.58 22.52 -7.78
N VAL A 210 6.27 22.61 -7.67
CA VAL A 210 5.34 21.55 -8.11
C VAL A 210 5.47 21.32 -9.62
N LYS A 211 5.43 22.42 -10.40
CA LYS A 211 5.55 22.36 -11.85
C LYS A 211 6.88 21.71 -12.30
N GLU A 212 7.98 22.16 -11.73
CA GLU A 212 9.33 21.65 -12.07
C GLU A 212 9.50 20.17 -11.73
N ILE A 213 8.93 19.72 -10.60
CA ILE A 213 8.97 18.31 -10.20
C ILE A 213 8.08 17.48 -11.12
N GLU A 214 6.85 17.92 -11.40
CA GLU A 214 5.92 17.25 -12.32
C GLU A 214 6.55 17.08 -13.71
N GLU A 215 7.09 18.16 -14.28
CA GLU A 215 7.76 18.12 -15.58
C GLU A 215 8.92 17.11 -15.58
N LYS A 216 9.72 17.09 -14.52
CA LYS A 216 10.87 16.18 -14.40
C LYS A 216 10.44 14.71 -14.24
N VAL A 217 9.37 14.45 -13.48
CA VAL A 217 8.78 13.10 -13.36
C VAL A 217 8.31 12.61 -14.72
N ARG A 218 7.52 13.41 -15.42
CA ARG A 218 6.98 13.04 -16.76
C ARG A 218 8.08 12.88 -17.81
N GLU A 219 9.09 13.75 -17.81
CA GLU A 219 10.26 13.64 -18.68
C GLU A 219 10.99 12.29 -18.45
N LYS A 220 11.27 11.96 -17.18
CA LYS A 220 11.98 10.73 -16.83
C LYS A 220 11.21 9.47 -17.26
N LEU A 221 9.90 9.45 -17.07
CA LEU A 221 9.06 8.32 -17.49
C LEU A 221 9.00 8.18 -19.01
N SER A 222 8.95 9.29 -19.75
CA SER A 222 8.97 9.26 -21.22
C SER A 222 10.28 8.69 -21.78
N LEU A 223 11.41 8.99 -21.13
CA LEU A 223 12.72 8.44 -21.49
C LEU A 223 12.79 6.93 -21.22
N ARG A 224 12.24 6.44 -20.10
CA ARG A 224 12.16 5.00 -19.81
C ARG A 224 11.35 4.25 -20.88
N SER A 225 10.17 4.73 -21.20
CA SER A 225 9.30 4.13 -22.22
C SER A 225 9.99 4.03 -23.57
N SER A 226 10.78 5.04 -23.94
CA SER A 226 11.55 5.06 -25.18
C SER A 226 12.70 4.03 -25.18
N GLN A 227 13.38 3.84 -24.06
CA GLN A 227 14.45 2.85 -23.91
C GLN A 227 13.91 1.41 -23.93
N ASP A 228 12.75 1.16 -23.31
CA ASP A 228 12.12 -0.16 -23.30
C ASP A 228 11.63 -0.58 -24.70
N ILE A 229 11.19 0.35 -25.52
CA ILE A 229 10.83 0.09 -26.92
C ILE A 229 12.06 -0.33 -27.73
N ILE A 230 13.18 0.38 -27.54
CA ILE A 230 14.44 0.09 -28.26
C ILE A 230 15.03 -1.27 -27.81
N ALA A 231 14.90 -1.63 -26.54
CA ALA A 231 15.43 -2.89 -26.01
C ALA A 231 14.61 -4.14 -26.43
N ARG A 232 13.37 -3.95 -26.90
CA ARG A 232 12.47 -5.04 -27.32
C ARG A 232 12.40 -5.21 -28.86
N GLY A 233 12.98 -4.34 -29.63
CA GLY A 233 13.07 -4.39 -31.12
C GLY A 233 14.40 -4.94 -31.56
#